data_7becb94b08d2ef90aa44a8f87cc9475f
#
_entry.id   7becb94b08d2ef90aa44a8f87cc9475f
#
_cell.length_a   1.000
_cell.length_b   1.000
_cell.length_c   1.000
_cell.angle_alpha   90.00
_cell.angle_beta   90.00
_cell.angle_gamma   90.00
#
_symmetry.space_group_name_H-M   'P 1'
#
loop_
_entity.id
_entity.type
_entity.pdbx_description
1 polymer ?
#
loop_
_entity_poly.entity_id
_entity_poly.type
_entity_poly.pdbx_seq_one_letter_code
_entity_poly.pdbx_strand_id
1 'polypeptide(L)'
;MNPITINCPWCKKHVALVWIGFYSDGYHASRQRSFQEPIVTSSDKANWSIAECPLCHECVIVKLKGSYVIAIMPSPLPNPTDNRINPTVIKDLDEAKLCLSVGAFRASAAMCRRAIQQACIQQGMDGKKDLEKQIDELQSNGIITSHISKWAHSCRFLGNDAAHPDHPEVTEKDATDVLNLAEQLMNILYVMPAISKDVNVVHERKK
;
A
#
# COMPACT_ATOMS: atom_id res chain seq x y z
N MET A 1 21.84 -16.60 -0.77
CA MET A 1 20.99 -15.49 -0.33
C MET A 1 19.54 -15.92 -0.47
N ASN A 2 18.70 -15.58 0.50
CA ASN A 2 17.27 -15.75 0.30
C ASN A 2 16.80 -14.79 -0.79
N PRO A 3 15.89 -15.22 -1.68
CA PRO A 3 15.36 -14.36 -2.72
C PRO A 3 14.64 -13.15 -2.07
N ILE A 4 14.91 -11.94 -2.58
CA ILE A 4 14.17 -10.75 -2.16
C ILE A 4 12.86 -10.72 -2.91
N THR A 5 11.75 -10.87 -2.18
CA THR A 5 10.40 -10.79 -2.74
C THR A 5 9.81 -9.41 -2.50
N ILE A 6 9.22 -8.82 -3.53
CA ILE A 6 8.56 -7.51 -3.46
C ILE A 6 7.28 -7.49 -4.30
N ASN A 7 6.41 -6.54 -4.02
CA ASN A 7 5.42 -6.11 -4.99
C ASN A 7 6.09 -5.13 -5.95
N CYS A 8 6.27 -5.55 -7.19
CA CYS A 8 7.02 -4.79 -8.18
C CYS A 8 6.39 -3.40 -8.39
N PRO A 9 7.17 -2.31 -8.30
CA PRO A 9 6.63 -0.95 -8.47
C PRO A 9 6.12 -0.68 -9.89
N TRP A 10 6.58 -1.46 -10.87
CA TRP A 10 6.24 -1.30 -12.28
C TRP A 10 5.00 -2.12 -12.69
N CYS A 11 5.08 -3.46 -12.57
CA CYS A 11 4.00 -4.34 -13.02
C CYS A 11 2.98 -4.69 -11.92
N LYS A 12 3.19 -4.23 -10.69
CA LYS A 12 2.31 -4.45 -9.53
C LYS A 12 2.11 -5.93 -9.12
N LYS A 13 2.97 -6.82 -9.60
CA LYS A 13 2.92 -8.24 -9.27
C LYS A 13 3.89 -8.58 -8.13
N HIS A 14 3.51 -9.55 -7.30
CA HIS A 14 4.41 -10.09 -6.29
C HIS A 14 5.44 -11.00 -6.96
N VAL A 15 6.72 -10.67 -6.81
CA VAL A 15 7.83 -11.33 -7.54
C VAL A 15 9.04 -11.53 -6.64
N ALA A 16 9.81 -12.56 -6.93
CA ALA A 16 11.18 -12.70 -6.43
C ALA A 16 12.13 -12.04 -7.43
N LEU A 17 12.90 -11.06 -6.96
CA LEU A 17 13.84 -10.32 -7.81
C LEU A 17 15.02 -11.20 -8.27
N VAL A 18 15.48 -10.96 -9.48
CA VAL A 18 16.68 -11.58 -10.07
C VAL A 18 17.82 -10.55 -10.04
N TRP A 19 18.95 -10.94 -9.46
CA TRP A 19 20.13 -10.06 -9.39
C TRP A 19 20.82 -9.96 -10.74
N ILE A 20 21.08 -8.73 -11.21
CA ILE A 20 21.75 -8.47 -12.48
C ILE A 20 23.06 -7.69 -12.35
N GLY A 21 23.34 -7.11 -11.19
CA GLY A 21 24.59 -6.43 -10.94
C GLY A 21 24.69 -5.85 -9.53
N PHE A 22 25.88 -5.45 -9.13
CA PHE A 22 26.11 -4.75 -7.85
C PHE A 22 27.22 -3.70 -8.01
N TYR A 23 27.15 -2.69 -7.16
CA TYR A 23 28.18 -1.70 -6.97
C TYR A 23 28.66 -1.77 -5.51
N SER A 24 29.96 -2.04 -5.31
CA SER A 24 30.57 -1.99 -3.99
C SER A 24 31.41 -0.71 -3.86
N ASP A 25 31.21 0.03 -2.79
CA ASP A 25 31.91 1.27 -2.46
C ASP A 25 33.29 0.96 -1.86
N GLY A 26 34.12 0.23 -2.57
CA GLY A 26 35.43 -0.20 -2.09
C GLY A 26 36.41 -0.52 -3.19
N TYR A 27 37.17 0.47 -3.58
CA TYR A 27 38.48 0.41 -4.25
C TYR A 27 38.67 -0.64 -5.37
N HIS A 28 38.87 -0.11 -6.58
CA HIS A 28 39.30 -0.78 -7.81
C HIS A 28 38.31 -1.77 -8.43
N ALA A 29 37.42 -1.22 -9.24
CA ALA A 29 36.85 -1.94 -10.35
C ALA A 29 38.00 -2.33 -11.30
N SER A 30 38.56 -3.52 -11.14
CA SER A 30 39.24 -4.18 -12.23
C SER A 30 38.18 -4.41 -13.32
N ARG A 31 38.51 -4.00 -14.55
CA ARG A 31 37.64 -3.97 -15.75
C ARG A 31 37.16 -5.34 -16.23
N GLN A 32 36.82 -6.26 -15.37
CA GLN A 32 36.20 -7.54 -15.75
C GLN A 32 34.74 -7.53 -15.34
N ARG A 33 33.88 -7.31 -16.33
CA ARG A 33 32.43 -7.49 -16.25
C ARG A 33 32.11 -8.99 -16.13
N SER A 34 32.29 -9.55 -14.95
CA SER A 34 31.62 -10.80 -14.60
C SER A 34 30.41 -10.45 -13.76
N PHE A 35 29.23 -10.82 -14.23
CA PHE A 35 28.02 -10.80 -13.42
C PHE A 35 28.17 -11.84 -12.32
N GLN A 36 28.65 -11.42 -11.16
CA GLN A 36 28.77 -12.28 -9.99
C GLN A 36 27.71 -11.91 -8.98
N GLU A 37 27.26 -12.88 -8.23
CA GLU A 37 26.35 -12.66 -7.10
C GLU A 37 26.92 -11.58 -6.15
N PRO A 38 26.05 -10.77 -5.51
CA PRO A 38 26.52 -9.73 -4.62
C PRO A 38 27.40 -10.33 -3.52
N ILE A 39 28.66 -9.91 -3.46
CA ILE A 39 29.58 -10.32 -2.40
C ILE A 39 29.12 -9.62 -1.13
N VAL A 40 28.60 -10.38 -0.18
CA VAL A 40 28.32 -9.88 1.17
C VAL A 40 29.67 -9.69 1.86
N THR A 41 30.22 -8.49 1.79
CA THR A 41 31.39 -8.14 2.59
C THR A 41 30.95 -7.84 4.02
N SER A 42 31.72 -8.29 5.01
CA SER A 42 31.49 -8.04 6.44
C SER A 42 31.73 -6.58 6.86
N SER A 43 31.86 -5.65 5.91
CA SER A 43 32.08 -4.23 6.20
C SER A 43 30.75 -3.57 6.57
N ASP A 44 30.79 -2.64 7.53
CA ASP A 44 29.65 -1.80 7.95
C ASP A 44 29.12 -0.87 6.84
N LYS A 45 29.72 -0.90 5.66
CA LYS A 45 29.32 -0.10 4.50
C LYS A 45 28.13 -0.72 3.79
N ALA A 46 27.18 0.11 3.42
CA ALA A 46 26.04 -0.30 2.61
C ALA A 46 26.47 -0.50 1.15
N ASN A 47 26.04 -1.59 0.55
CA ASN A 47 26.29 -1.90 -0.87
C ASN A 47 25.04 -1.62 -1.69
N TRP A 48 25.22 -1.16 -2.93
CA TRP A 48 24.14 -0.97 -3.90
C TRP A 48 24.16 -2.09 -4.92
N SER A 49 23.01 -2.63 -5.23
CA SER A 49 22.83 -3.73 -6.20
C SER A 49 21.67 -3.41 -7.13
N ILE A 50 21.72 -3.94 -8.33
CA ILE A 50 20.63 -3.84 -9.29
C ILE A 50 19.98 -5.20 -9.41
N ALA A 51 18.65 -5.22 -9.33
CA ALA A 51 17.86 -6.42 -9.52
C ALA A 51 16.73 -6.16 -10.53
N GLU A 52 16.34 -7.21 -11.25
CA GLU A 52 15.34 -7.19 -12.30
C GLU A 52 14.07 -7.92 -11.85
N CYS A 53 12.92 -7.37 -12.22
CA CYS A 53 11.65 -8.07 -12.10
C CYS A 53 11.53 -9.14 -13.20
N PRO A 54 11.35 -10.43 -12.88
CA PRO A 54 11.30 -11.50 -13.89
C PRO A 54 10.05 -11.46 -14.78
N LEU A 55 9.07 -10.62 -14.47
CA LEU A 55 7.82 -10.53 -15.24
C LEU A 55 7.77 -9.35 -16.20
N CYS A 56 8.27 -8.18 -15.80
CA CYS A 56 8.24 -6.99 -16.66
C CYS A 56 9.63 -6.53 -17.12
N HIS A 57 10.69 -7.18 -16.66
CA HIS A 57 12.09 -6.89 -16.99
C HIS A 57 12.56 -5.48 -16.59
N GLU A 58 11.79 -4.78 -15.78
CA GLU A 58 12.19 -3.49 -15.22
C GLU A 58 13.09 -3.66 -14.01
N CYS A 59 14.04 -2.73 -13.85
CA CYS A 59 15.06 -2.81 -12.80
C CYS A 59 14.68 -2.01 -11.56
N VAL A 60 15.17 -2.49 -10.43
CA VAL A 60 15.15 -1.79 -9.15
C VAL A 60 16.57 -1.73 -8.58
N ILE A 61 16.87 -0.65 -7.88
CA ILE A 61 18.13 -0.49 -7.13
C ILE A 61 17.87 -0.92 -5.68
N VAL A 62 18.71 -1.81 -5.17
CA VAL A 62 18.59 -2.35 -3.82
C VAL A 62 19.80 -1.93 -3.00
N LYS A 63 19.56 -1.32 -1.84
CA LYS A 63 20.58 -0.99 -0.85
C LYS A 63 20.64 -2.09 0.20
N LEU A 64 21.81 -2.67 0.41
CA LEU A 64 22.07 -3.77 1.35
C LEU A 64 23.06 -3.34 2.43
N LYS A 65 22.84 -3.79 3.67
CA LYS A 65 23.84 -3.79 4.74
C LYS A 65 24.04 -5.23 5.20
N GLY A 66 25.16 -5.84 4.86
CA GLY A 66 25.33 -7.29 4.97
C GLY A 66 24.28 -8.03 4.12
N SER A 67 23.48 -8.90 4.74
CA SER A 67 22.36 -9.62 4.10
C SER A 67 21.01 -8.90 4.23
N TYR A 68 20.97 -7.74 4.89
CA TYR A 68 19.72 -7.01 5.14
C TYR A 68 19.46 -5.98 4.06
N VAL A 69 18.23 -5.97 3.52
CA VAL A 69 17.74 -4.90 2.65
C VAL A 69 17.43 -3.68 3.49
N ILE A 70 18.07 -2.54 3.14
CA ILE A 70 17.84 -1.26 3.81
C ILE A 70 16.86 -0.40 3.03
N ALA A 71 16.95 -0.44 1.69
CA ALA A 71 16.09 0.33 0.80
C ALA A 71 15.98 -0.33 -0.57
N ILE A 72 14.87 -0.08 -1.26
CA ILE A 72 14.63 -0.46 -2.67
C ILE A 72 14.10 0.78 -3.38
N MET A 73 14.61 1.07 -4.56
CA MET A 73 14.21 2.23 -5.37
C MET A 73 13.89 1.80 -6.82
N PRO A 74 12.71 2.14 -7.35
CA PRO A 74 11.59 2.79 -6.66
C PRO A 74 11.08 1.94 -5.52
N SER A 75 10.44 2.56 -4.52
CA SER A 75 9.88 1.82 -3.38
C SER A 75 8.88 0.77 -3.87
N PRO A 76 8.95 -0.48 -3.35
CA PRO A 76 7.95 -1.49 -3.66
C PRO A 76 6.56 -0.96 -3.31
N LEU A 77 5.58 -1.33 -4.12
CA LEU A 77 4.21 -1.03 -3.77
C LEU A 77 3.81 -1.83 -2.53
N PRO A 78 3.03 -1.25 -1.63
CA PRO A 78 2.38 -2.00 -0.56
C PRO A 78 1.50 -3.12 -1.15
N ASN A 79 0.97 -3.99 -0.30
CA ASN A 79 0.13 -5.09 -0.72
C ASN A 79 -0.96 -4.62 -1.71
N PRO A 80 -1.21 -5.39 -2.79
CA PRO A 80 -2.22 -5.02 -3.77
C PRO A 80 -3.58 -4.92 -3.09
N THR A 81 -4.37 -3.95 -3.52
CA THR A 81 -5.75 -3.78 -3.06
C THR A 81 -6.59 -4.96 -3.55
N ASP A 82 -7.47 -5.48 -2.67
CA ASP A 82 -8.32 -6.63 -2.98
C ASP A 82 -9.27 -6.30 -4.14
N ASN A 83 -9.35 -7.19 -5.14
CA ASN A 83 -10.14 -7.00 -6.36
C ASN A 83 -11.66 -7.09 -6.16
N ARG A 84 -12.12 -7.53 -4.98
CA ARG A 84 -13.53 -7.54 -4.58
C ARG A 84 -14.04 -6.16 -4.19
N ILE A 85 -13.14 -5.22 -3.94
CA ILE A 85 -13.46 -3.82 -3.71
C ILE A 85 -13.85 -3.17 -5.04
N ASN A 86 -14.73 -2.17 -4.98
CA ASN A 86 -15.15 -1.47 -6.19
C ASN A 86 -13.96 -0.80 -6.91
N PRO A 87 -13.87 -0.88 -8.26
CA PRO A 87 -12.74 -0.36 -9.03
C PRO A 87 -12.44 1.13 -8.82
N THR A 88 -13.43 1.97 -8.53
CA THR A 88 -13.20 3.40 -8.26
C THR A 88 -12.52 3.61 -6.91
N VAL A 89 -12.90 2.84 -5.89
CA VAL A 89 -12.28 2.85 -4.57
C VAL A 89 -10.86 2.28 -4.63
N ILE A 90 -10.65 1.19 -5.41
CA ILE A 90 -9.31 0.63 -5.65
C ILE A 90 -8.36 1.69 -6.20
N LYS A 91 -8.81 2.49 -7.17
CA LYS A 91 -7.97 3.56 -7.74
C LYS A 91 -7.51 4.55 -6.68
N ASP A 92 -8.43 5.02 -5.85
CA ASP A 92 -8.12 5.99 -4.79
C ASP A 92 -7.17 5.38 -3.73
N LEU A 93 -7.37 4.11 -3.35
CA LEU A 93 -6.48 3.40 -2.42
C LEU A 93 -5.09 3.12 -3.03
N ASP A 94 -5.02 2.70 -4.28
CA ASP A 94 -3.74 2.46 -4.97
C ASP A 94 -2.96 3.78 -5.11
N GLU A 95 -3.63 4.90 -5.38
CA GLU A 95 -3.02 6.23 -5.41
C GLU A 95 -2.53 6.65 -4.01
N ALA A 96 -3.32 6.40 -2.96
CA ALA A 96 -2.89 6.63 -1.58
C ALA A 96 -1.61 5.85 -1.24
N LYS A 97 -1.55 4.57 -1.61
CA LYS A 97 -0.39 3.71 -1.42
C LYS A 97 0.84 4.22 -2.18
N LEU A 98 0.64 4.65 -3.42
CA LEU A 98 1.71 5.23 -4.22
C LEU A 98 2.24 6.52 -3.60
N CYS A 99 1.36 7.42 -3.16
CA CYS A 99 1.73 8.65 -2.47
C CYS A 99 2.53 8.35 -1.18
N LEU A 100 2.09 7.36 -0.39
CA LEU A 100 2.82 6.94 0.82
C LEU A 100 4.23 6.44 0.46
N SER A 101 4.36 5.62 -0.58
CA SER A 101 5.63 5.01 -0.97
C SER A 101 6.70 6.00 -1.42
N VAL A 102 6.30 7.18 -1.87
CA VAL A 102 7.21 8.27 -2.28
C VAL A 102 7.32 9.39 -1.25
N GLY A 103 6.78 9.21 -0.05
CA GLY A 103 6.84 10.20 1.04
C GLY A 103 5.85 11.36 0.90
N ALA A 104 4.88 11.27 -0.01
CA ALA A 104 3.82 12.28 -0.19
C ALA A 104 2.67 12.06 0.82
N PHE A 105 2.96 12.16 2.12
CA PHE A 105 2.06 11.74 3.21
C PHE A 105 0.73 12.47 3.23
N ARG A 106 0.75 13.78 2.97
CA ARG A 106 -0.47 14.60 2.89
C ARG A 106 -1.39 14.15 1.75
N ALA A 107 -0.83 13.87 0.58
CA ALA A 107 -1.59 13.37 -0.56
C ALA A 107 -2.15 11.97 -0.28
N SER A 108 -1.37 11.08 0.34
CA SER A 108 -1.83 9.76 0.79
C SER A 108 -3.06 9.85 1.68
N ALA A 109 -3.02 10.68 2.73
CA ALA A 109 -4.14 10.87 3.65
C ALA A 109 -5.39 11.43 2.93
N ALA A 110 -5.22 12.38 2.01
CA ALA A 110 -6.32 12.94 1.23
C ALA A 110 -6.96 11.89 0.30
N MET A 111 -6.17 11.01 -0.32
CA MET A 111 -6.68 9.93 -1.17
C MET A 111 -7.39 8.84 -0.35
N CYS A 112 -6.91 8.52 0.86
CA CYS A 112 -7.63 7.64 1.78
C CYS A 112 -9.02 8.19 2.15
N ARG A 113 -9.11 9.49 2.45
CA ARG A 113 -10.39 10.17 2.71
C ARG A 113 -11.34 10.03 1.52
N ARG A 114 -10.84 10.28 0.31
CA ARG A 114 -11.63 10.15 -0.92
C ARG A 114 -12.11 8.71 -1.15
N ALA A 115 -11.26 7.71 -0.90
CA ALA A 115 -11.63 6.30 -0.97
C ALA A 115 -12.79 5.95 -0.02
N ILE A 116 -12.74 6.44 1.23
CA ILE A 116 -13.82 6.23 2.21
C ILE A 116 -15.11 6.89 1.74
N GLN A 117 -15.04 8.12 1.24
CA GLN A 117 -16.21 8.83 0.74
C GLN A 117 -16.86 8.10 -0.45
N GLN A 118 -16.05 7.63 -1.40
CA GLN A 118 -16.55 6.82 -2.52
C GLN A 118 -17.20 5.52 -2.04
N ALA A 119 -16.62 4.87 -1.05
CA ALA A 119 -17.19 3.67 -0.46
C ALA A 119 -18.55 3.94 0.22
N CYS A 120 -18.67 5.03 0.98
CA CYS A 120 -19.95 5.44 1.58
C CYS A 120 -21.05 5.65 0.53
N ILE A 121 -20.73 6.37 -0.55
CA ILE A 121 -21.67 6.62 -1.65
C ILE A 121 -22.12 5.30 -2.30
N GLN A 122 -21.21 4.35 -2.49
CA GLN A 122 -21.53 3.06 -3.07
C GLN A 122 -22.35 2.13 -2.16
N GLN A 123 -22.26 2.37 -0.85
CA GLN A 123 -23.15 1.72 0.13
C GLN A 123 -24.55 2.40 0.21
N GLY A 124 -24.83 3.35 -0.68
CA GLY A 124 -26.13 4.01 -0.79
C GLY A 124 -26.26 5.33 -0.02
N MET A 125 -25.15 5.85 0.52
CA MET A 125 -25.19 7.14 1.23
C MET A 125 -25.28 8.31 0.25
N ASP A 126 -25.94 9.39 0.65
CA ASP A 126 -26.09 10.60 -0.17
C ASP A 126 -24.73 11.31 -0.33
N GLY A 127 -24.22 11.35 -1.56
CA GLY A 127 -22.94 11.99 -1.88
C GLY A 127 -22.89 13.52 -1.69
N LYS A 128 -24.05 14.16 -1.44
CA LYS A 128 -24.13 15.60 -1.11
C LYS A 128 -23.88 15.88 0.37
N LYS A 129 -23.97 14.86 1.22
CA LYS A 129 -23.69 14.97 2.65
C LYS A 129 -22.20 14.99 2.92
N ASP A 130 -21.80 15.66 4.00
CA ASP A 130 -20.43 15.56 4.51
C ASP A 130 -20.07 14.12 4.85
N LEU A 131 -18.80 13.77 4.71
CA LEU A 131 -18.31 12.40 4.99
C LEU A 131 -18.66 11.95 6.42
N GLU A 132 -18.63 12.85 7.39
CA GLU A 132 -19.03 12.57 8.78
C GLU A 132 -20.44 12.00 8.86
N LYS A 133 -21.40 12.70 8.22
CA LYS A 133 -22.80 12.28 8.20
C LYS A 133 -23.00 10.96 7.46
N GLN A 134 -22.23 10.71 6.40
CA GLN A 134 -22.26 9.44 5.66
C GLN A 134 -21.77 8.27 6.53
N ILE A 135 -20.73 8.49 7.35
CA ILE A 135 -20.20 7.49 8.28
C ILE A 135 -21.21 7.21 9.40
N ASP A 136 -21.83 8.24 9.96
CA ASP A 136 -22.86 8.09 10.98
C ASP A 136 -24.08 7.33 10.45
N GLU A 137 -24.46 7.56 9.20
CA GLU A 137 -25.54 6.86 8.55
C GLU A 137 -25.21 5.37 8.30
N LEU A 138 -23.97 5.04 7.91
CA LEU A 138 -23.49 3.64 7.85
C LEU A 138 -23.60 2.93 9.20
N GLN A 139 -23.24 3.62 10.30
CA GLN A 139 -23.38 3.09 11.64
C GLN A 139 -24.84 2.91 12.03
N SER A 140 -25.69 3.92 11.78
CA SER A 140 -27.12 3.88 12.11
C SER A 140 -27.88 2.77 11.37
N ASN A 141 -27.45 2.47 10.14
CA ASN A 141 -27.97 1.37 9.33
C ASN A 141 -27.39 0.00 9.73
N GLY A 142 -26.52 -0.07 10.75
CA GLY A 142 -25.91 -1.31 11.22
C GLY A 142 -24.88 -1.92 10.27
N ILE A 143 -24.42 -1.18 9.26
CA ILE A 143 -23.42 -1.63 8.29
C ILE A 143 -22.04 -1.67 8.92
N ILE A 144 -21.73 -0.72 9.78
CA ILE A 144 -20.49 -0.66 10.57
C ILE A 144 -20.78 -0.52 12.07
N THR A 145 -19.86 -0.98 12.90
CA THR A 145 -19.95 -0.84 14.36
C THR A 145 -19.50 0.56 14.80
N SER A 146 -19.85 0.94 16.06
CA SER A 146 -19.40 2.21 16.66
C SER A 146 -17.86 2.34 16.73
N HIS A 147 -17.13 1.22 16.87
CA HIS A 147 -15.67 1.25 16.84
C HIS A 147 -15.13 1.60 15.46
N ILE A 148 -15.72 1.02 14.42
CA ILE A 148 -15.34 1.30 13.03
C ILE A 148 -15.70 2.73 12.65
N SER A 149 -16.86 3.23 13.08
CA SER A 149 -17.24 4.63 12.88
C SER A 149 -16.21 5.59 13.47
N LYS A 150 -15.73 5.34 14.69
CA LYS A 150 -14.67 6.15 15.30
C LYS A 150 -13.37 6.14 14.50
N TRP A 151 -12.98 4.97 13.96
CA TRP A 151 -11.80 4.87 13.08
C TRP A 151 -11.98 5.67 11.78
N ALA A 152 -13.14 5.53 11.16
CA ALA A 152 -13.46 6.27 9.94
C ALA A 152 -13.49 7.80 10.17
N HIS A 153 -13.99 8.26 11.33
CA HIS A 153 -13.89 9.67 11.72
C HIS A 153 -12.45 10.13 11.89
N SER A 154 -11.58 9.30 12.48
CA SER A 154 -10.16 9.63 12.61
C SER A 154 -9.49 9.77 11.22
N CYS A 155 -9.81 8.87 10.28
CA CYS A 155 -9.32 8.96 8.91
C CYS A 155 -9.83 10.23 8.21
N ARG A 156 -11.11 10.56 8.36
CA ARG A 156 -11.72 11.77 7.82
C ARG A 156 -11.05 13.04 8.35
N PHE A 157 -10.81 13.08 9.66
CA PHE A 157 -10.20 14.22 10.32
C PHE A 157 -8.78 14.50 9.78
N LEU A 158 -7.94 13.48 9.72
CA LEU A 158 -6.60 13.61 9.15
C LEU A 158 -6.64 14.02 7.67
N GLY A 159 -7.60 13.47 6.89
CA GLY A 159 -7.77 13.87 5.50
C GLY A 159 -8.19 15.34 5.32
N ASN A 160 -9.00 15.90 6.23
CA ASN A 160 -9.33 17.32 6.24
C ASN A 160 -8.12 18.18 6.57
N ASP A 161 -7.41 17.82 7.64
CA ASP A 161 -6.25 18.56 8.11
C ASP A 161 -5.13 18.55 7.06
N ALA A 162 -4.96 17.45 6.36
CA ALA A 162 -3.98 17.36 5.29
C ALA A 162 -4.20 18.38 4.16
N ALA A 163 -5.43 18.81 3.91
CA ALA A 163 -5.77 19.75 2.85
C ALA A 163 -5.70 21.23 3.29
N HIS A 164 -5.67 21.50 4.60
CA HIS A 164 -5.72 22.88 5.11
C HIS A 164 -4.32 23.43 5.40
N PRO A 165 -3.97 24.66 4.96
CA PRO A 165 -2.61 25.19 5.08
C PRO A 165 -2.19 25.47 6.54
N ASP A 166 -3.13 25.69 7.45
CA ASP A 166 -2.88 26.05 8.85
C ASP A 166 -2.77 24.85 9.79
N HIS A 167 -2.94 23.63 9.28
CA HIS A 167 -2.87 22.41 10.10
C HIS A 167 -1.45 21.83 10.19
N PRO A 168 -1.13 21.09 11.26
CA PRO A 168 0.18 20.47 11.43
C PRO A 168 0.53 19.55 10.27
N GLU A 169 1.82 19.38 10.04
CA GLU A 169 2.34 18.52 8.98
C GLU A 169 1.93 17.05 9.22
N VAL A 170 1.45 16.39 8.17
CA VAL A 170 1.10 14.97 8.22
C VAL A 170 2.38 14.15 8.15
N THR A 171 2.64 13.38 9.20
CA THR A 171 3.82 12.50 9.27
C THR A 171 3.60 11.18 8.51
N GLU A 172 4.69 10.44 8.27
CA GLU A 172 4.62 9.08 7.70
C GLU A 172 3.71 8.17 8.54
N LYS A 173 3.84 8.26 9.87
CA LYS A 173 3.01 7.48 10.79
C LYS A 173 1.53 7.81 10.63
N ASP A 174 1.17 9.09 10.57
CA ASP A 174 -0.22 9.52 10.39
C ASP A 174 -0.80 8.98 9.08
N ALA A 175 -0.07 9.13 7.98
CA ALA A 175 -0.49 8.64 6.67
C ALA A 175 -0.66 7.10 6.64
N THR A 176 0.26 6.39 7.29
CA THR A 176 0.21 4.92 7.41
C THR A 176 -1.00 4.48 8.24
N ASP A 177 -1.27 5.14 9.38
CA ASP A 177 -2.41 4.83 10.24
C ASP A 177 -3.73 5.08 9.52
N VAL A 178 -3.83 6.19 8.77
CA VAL A 178 -5.02 6.52 7.96
C VAL A 178 -5.23 5.50 6.84
N LEU A 179 -4.18 5.06 6.15
CA LEU A 179 -4.28 4.05 5.10
C LEU A 179 -4.73 2.70 5.67
N ASN A 180 -4.16 2.27 6.79
CA ASN A 180 -4.57 1.03 7.46
C ASN A 180 -6.05 1.06 7.86
N LEU A 181 -6.53 2.18 8.40
CA LEU A 181 -7.94 2.35 8.74
C LEU A 181 -8.83 2.27 7.50
N ALA A 182 -8.44 2.92 6.41
CA ALA A 182 -9.17 2.87 5.14
C ALA A 182 -9.25 1.44 4.59
N GLU A 183 -8.13 0.70 4.58
CA GLU A 183 -8.10 -0.70 4.14
C GLU A 183 -9.01 -1.61 4.99
N GLN A 184 -8.98 -1.45 6.32
CA GLN A 184 -9.86 -2.23 7.20
C GLN A 184 -11.34 -1.91 6.97
N LEU A 185 -11.68 -0.65 6.76
CA LEU A 185 -13.06 -0.27 6.42
C LEU A 185 -13.50 -0.93 5.09
N MET A 186 -12.64 -0.93 4.06
CA MET A 186 -12.93 -1.59 2.78
C MET A 186 -13.09 -3.11 2.94
N ASN A 187 -12.30 -3.74 3.80
CA ASN A 187 -12.47 -5.15 4.13
C ASN A 187 -13.88 -5.44 4.67
N ILE A 188 -14.39 -4.59 5.56
CA ILE A 188 -15.72 -4.76 6.15
C ILE A 188 -16.83 -4.51 5.13
N LEU A 189 -16.70 -3.48 4.29
CA LEU A 189 -17.74 -3.06 3.37
C LEU A 189 -17.83 -3.95 2.12
N TYR A 190 -16.74 -4.55 1.67
CA TYR A 190 -16.69 -5.28 0.41
C TYR A 190 -16.18 -6.72 0.54
N VAL A 191 -15.03 -6.92 1.17
CA VAL A 191 -14.34 -8.22 1.16
C VAL A 191 -15.07 -9.25 2.00
N MET A 192 -15.39 -8.93 3.25
CA MET A 192 -16.13 -9.86 4.14
C MET A 192 -17.50 -10.25 3.61
N PRO A 193 -18.34 -9.32 3.11
CA PRO A 193 -19.61 -9.69 2.50
C PRO A 193 -19.46 -10.58 1.26
N ALA A 194 -18.44 -10.36 0.43
CA ALA A 194 -18.16 -11.20 -0.72
C ALA A 194 -17.77 -12.62 -0.30
N ILE A 195 -16.86 -12.77 0.66
CA ILE A 195 -16.46 -14.07 1.22
C ILE A 195 -17.69 -14.82 1.79
N SER A 196 -18.52 -14.13 2.56
CA SER A 196 -19.73 -14.73 3.16
C SER A 196 -20.69 -15.27 2.09
N LYS A 197 -20.88 -14.54 0.99
CA LYS A 197 -21.71 -15.00 -0.14
C LYS A 197 -21.14 -16.27 -0.79
N ASP A 198 -19.82 -16.31 -1.01
CA ASP A 198 -19.16 -17.47 -1.62
C ASP A 198 -19.31 -18.73 -0.76
N VAL A 199 -19.18 -18.61 0.56
CA VAL A 199 -19.37 -19.74 1.51
C VAL A 199 -20.81 -20.24 1.47
N ASN A 200 -21.81 -19.37 1.44
CA ASN A 200 -23.21 -19.75 1.40
C ASN A 200 -23.57 -20.51 0.12
N VAL A 201 -23.07 -20.07 -1.04
CA VAL A 201 -23.24 -20.76 -2.33
C VAL A 201 -22.67 -22.18 -2.31
N VAL A 202 -21.53 -22.40 -1.64
CA VAL A 202 -20.93 -23.74 -1.50
C VAL A 202 -21.79 -24.67 -0.65
N HIS A 203 -22.43 -24.15 0.40
CA HIS A 203 -23.30 -24.96 1.27
C HIS A 203 -24.64 -25.33 0.59
N GLU A 204 -25.21 -24.44 -0.21
CA GLU A 204 -26.43 -24.71 -0.96
C GLU A 204 -26.25 -25.78 -2.07
N ARG A 205 -25.07 -25.82 -2.71
CA ARG A 205 -24.72 -26.84 -3.72
C ARG A 205 -24.48 -28.23 -3.16
N LYS A 206 -24.32 -28.38 -1.84
CA LYS A 206 -24.10 -29.67 -1.17
C LYS A 206 -25.35 -30.29 -0.55
N LYS A 207 -26.49 -29.61 -0.68
CA LYS A 207 -27.83 -30.12 -0.36
C LYS A 207 -28.53 -30.60 -1.64
#